data_2eef691f646ec85b7b01735f4a958800
#
_entry.id   2eef691f646ec85b7b01735f4a958800
#
_cell.length_a   1.000
_cell.length_b   1.000
_cell.length_c   1.000
_cell.angle_alpha   90.00
_cell.angle_beta   90.00
_cell.angle_gamma   90.00
#
_symmetry.space_group_name_H-M   'P 1'
#
loop_
_entity.id
_entity.type
_entity.pdbx_description
1 polymer ?
#
loop_
_entity_poly.entity_id
_entity_poly.type
_entity_poly.pdbx_seq_one_letter_code
_entity_poly.pdbx_strand_id
1 'polypeptide(L)'
;MPRIRTHHAGDLSRDDPRAGPLKSFLVHEIQSEDGSFEGISGPFGQWNRRLEPTATGINQIIDYRSQLPHWGWLVDLASRVALPRLLARNQASTWGPSDLLSHRQASLLCRCATLSLIAGFLGGLISNTLAFLAKDFGETAAAQANALAIIRIGTLVTMIGTALADRLGRRRMLLGSLYLASVAALVTAVAPSMQVVTIAQLVGRGSVAVSAFVIPIICVEEMPKRSRSFAIGVLALPAGLGVGMVLWFLPILDVSQGAWRAMFLVGFALILATRYAGKDLTETRRFVVADHLEPTHHHPKVHPGRFVAIGMTLLLLNVFAAPTQQLQNDYLLEERDFSASRVALFLLLTNTWGFIGVLGGSQIADRWSRKWAAGLGIAGLTLGNTLMFNATGWPMWVASTVGSVVGAMSISSIGALLPELFPTKRRGLANGTLQLLAVAGSVAGLYLVRDRIDTIGYGPTTRLIASFPLLALIPLCFLPETSGQSLEALNDEELPELGSTTVEDEDLGLDEPAIHPIDPTALN
;
A
#
# COMPACT_ATOMS: atom_id res chain seq x y z
N MET A 1 -19.72 -23.90 4.07
CA MET A 1 -19.67 -22.68 3.27
C MET A 1 -20.45 -21.58 3.97
N PRO A 2 -19.98 -20.35 4.02
CA PRO A 2 -20.81 -19.23 4.45
C PRO A 2 -22.04 -19.11 3.54
N ARG A 3 -23.21 -19.00 4.14
CA ARG A 3 -24.49 -18.89 3.43
C ARG A 3 -25.15 -17.57 3.81
N ILE A 4 -25.58 -16.83 2.81
CA ILE A 4 -26.37 -15.60 2.98
C ILE A 4 -27.76 -15.87 2.41
N ARG A 5 -28.79 -15.54 3.20
CA ARG A 5 -30.17 -15.59 2.78
C ARG A 5 -30.76 -14.19 2.86
N THR A 6 -31.26 -13.66 1.75
CA THR A 6 -31.97 -12.38 1.68
C THR A 6 -33.38 -12.62 1.15
N HIS A 7 -34.38 -12.04 1.84
CA HIS A 7 -35.77 -12.12 1.42
C HIS A 7 -36.16 -10.82 0.70
N HIS A 8 -36.75 -10.95 -0.47
CA HIS A 8 -37.32 -9.85 -1.23
C HIS A 8 -38.84 -10.03 -1.29
N ALA A 9 -39.58 -9.06 -0.75
CA ALA A 9 -41.04 -9.04 -0.80
C ALA A 9 -41.53 -8.73 -2.22
N GLY A 10 -42.48 -9.50 -2.72
CA GLY A 10 -43.02 -9.39 -4.07
C GLY A 10 -42.31 -10.24 -5.11
N ASP A 11 -42.96 -10.46 -6.25
CA ASP A 11 -42.35 -11.18 -7.37
C ASP A 11 -41.30 -10.30 -8.04
N LEU A 12 -40.11 -10.88 -8.28
CA LEU A 12 -39.12 -10.25 -9.15
C LEU A 12 -39.69 -10.29 -10.59
N SER A 13 -39.98 -9.14 -11.16
CA SER A 13 -40.35 -9.07 -12.57
C SER A 13 -39.20 -9.57 -13.44
N ARG A 14 -39.48 -10.08 -14.65
CA ARG A 14 -38.43 -10.52 -15.59
C ARG A 14 -37.43 -9.40 -15.91
N ASP A 15 -37.83 -8.16 -15.76
CA ASP A 15 -37.01 -6.97 -15.98
C ASP A 15 -36.20 -6.56 -14.74
N ASP A 16 -36.37 -7.20 -13.57
CA ASP A 16 -35.55 -6.93 -12.40
C ASP A 16 -34.15 -7.53 -12.62
N PRO A 17 -33.10 -6.70 -12.57
CA PRO A 17 -31.72 -7.16 -12.78
C PRO A 17 -31.27 -8.21 -11.76
N ARG A 18 -32.04 -8.42 -10.68
CA ARG A 18 -31.77 -9.46 -9.67
C ARG A 18 -32.32 -10.83 -10.10
N ALA A 19 -33.26 -10.87 -11.04
CA ALA A 19 -33.85 -12.10 -11.56
C ALA A 19 -32.92 -12.83 -12.54
N GLY A 20 -31.95 -12.12 -13.15
CA GLY A 20 -30.95 -12.65 -14.07
C GLY A 20 -29.55 -12.78 -13.46
N PRO A 21 -28.55 -13.17 -14.28
CA PRO A 21 -27.15 -13.21 -13.89
C PRO A 21 -26.65 -11.84 -13.43
N LEU A 22 -25.99 -11.79 -12.27
CA LEU A 22 -25.38 -10.54 -11.77
C LEU A 22 -24.12 -10.21 -12.58
N LYS A 23 -24.06 -9.00 -13.10
CA LYS A 23 -22.87 -8.38 -13.66
C LYS A 23 -22.44 -7.27 -12.71
N SER A 24 -22.01 -7.65 -11.51
CA SER A 24 -21.63 -6.69 -10.47
C SER A 24 -20.11 -6.53 -10.44
N PHE A 25 -19.64 -5.49 -9.75
CA PHE A 25 -18.21 -5.28 -9.45
C PHE A 25 -17.59 -6.38 -8.57
N LEU A 26 -18.42 -7.26 -7.96
CA LEU A 26 -17.96 -8.36 -7.12
C LEU A 26 -17.94 -9.70 -7.86
N VAL A 27 -18.91 -9.96 -8.74
CA VAL A 27 -19.06 -11.25 -9.41
C VAL A 27 -19.72 -11.05 -10.76
N HIS A 28 -19.23 -11.74 -11.79
CA HIS A 28 -19.96 -12.02 -13.01
C HIS A 28 -20.51 -13.42 -12.93
N GLU A 29 -21.81 -13.57 -13.13
CA GLU A 29 -22.53 -14.84 -13.07
C GLU A 29 -22.96 -15.30 -14.46
N ILE A 30 -23.05 -16.62 -14.62
CA ILE A 30 -23.78 -17.28 -15.69
C ILE A 30 -24.91 -18.11 -15.08
N GLN A 31 -25.97 -18.31 -15.86
CA GLN A 31 -27.06 -19.20 -15.44
C GLN A 31 -26.71 -20.64 -15.85
N SER A 32 -26.70 -21.54 -14.88
CA SER A 32 -26.53 -22.98 -15.09
C SER A 32 -27.83 -23.63 -15.57
N GLU A 33 -27.74 -24.82 -16.12
CA GLU A 33 -28.90 -25.59 -16.63
C GLU A 33 -29.96 -25.88 -15.54
N ASP A 34 -29.56 -25.96 -14.29
CA ASP A 34 -30.45 -26.19 -13.12
C ASP A 34 -31.17 -24.90 -12.64
N GLY A 35 -30.97 -23.77 -13.32
CA GLY A 35 -31.56 -22.49 -12.97
C GLY A 35 -30.82 -21.73 -11.86
N SER A 36 -29.72 -22.29 -11.32
CA SER A 36 -28.83 -21.57 -10.41
C SER A 36 -27.90 -20.61 -11.16
N PHE A 37 -27.25 -19.71 -10.44
CA PHE A 37 -26.29 -18.76 -11.00
C PHE A 37 -24.91 -19.05 -10.42
N GLU A 38 -23.95 -19.36 -11.28
CA GLU A 38 -22.57 -19.62 -10.92
C GLU A 38 -21.68 -18.42 -11.25
N GLY A 39 -20.72 -18.12 -10.37
CA GLY A 39 -19.73 -17.07 -10.60
C GLY A 39 -18.63 -17.56 -11.53
N ILE A 40 -18.45 -16.91 -12.67
CA ILE A 40 -17.34 -17.18 -13.61
C ILE A 40 -16.12 -16.30 -13.35
N SER A 41 -16.31 -15.11 -12.78
CA SER A 41 -15.19 -14.24 -12.40
C SER A 41 -15.53 -13.42 -11.16
N GLY A 42 -14.51 -13.13 -10.36
CA GLY A 42 -14.62 -12.40 -9.10
C GLY A 42 -13.59 -12.87 -8.08
N PRO A 43 -13.57 -12.27 -6.89
CA PRO A 43 -12.62 -12.61 -5.83
C PRO A 43 -12.95 -13.92 -5.11
N PHE A 44 -14.12 -14.51 -5.39
CA PHE A 44 -14.56 -15.74 -4.74
C PHE A 44 -14.10 -16.96 -5.55
N GLY A 45 -13.50 -17.93 -4.88
CA GLY A 45 -13.13 -19.20 -5.50
C GLY A 45 -14.33 -20.12 -5.76
N GLN A 46 -15.43 -19.91 -5.03
CA GLN A 46 -16.70 -20.60 -5.22
C GLN A 46 -17.83 -19.61 -4.97
N TRP A 47 -18.81 -19.60 -5.87
CA TRP A 47 -20.01 -18.77 -5.78
C TRP A 47 -21.16 -19.48 -6.46
N ASN A 48 -22.27 -19.65 -5.72
CA ASN A 48 -23.51 -20.20 -6.26
C ASN A 48 -24.67 -19.39 -5.66
N ARG A 49 -25.54 -18.89 -6.51
CA ARG A 49 -26.75 -18.16 -6.12
C ARG A 49 -27.99 -18.85 -6.64
N ARG A 50 -28.96 -19.06 -5.77
CA ARG A 50 -30.25 -19.67 -6.09
C ARG A 50 -31.37 -18.73 -5.72
N LEU A 51 -32.44 -18.75 -6.51
CA LEU A 51 -33.68 -18.03 -6.25
C LEU A 51 -34.76 -19.03 -5.91
N GLU A 52 -35.29 -18.97 -4.68
CA GLU A 52 -36.36 -19.82 -4.21
C GLU A 52 -37.65 -19.01 -4.07
N PRO A 53 -38.72 -19.31 -4.85
CA PRO A 53 -40.00 -18.64 -4.68
C PRO A 53 -40.60 -19.01 -3.32
N THR A 54 -41.23 -18.00 -2.68
CA THR A 54 -41.94 -18.15 -1.41
C THR A 54 -43.35 -17.56 -1.53
N ALA A 55 -44.23 -17.88 -0.61
CA ALA A 55 -45.61 -17.35 -0.62
C ALA A 55 -45.70 -15.81 -0.58
N THR A 56 -44.66 -15.12 -0.09
CA THR A 56 -44.62 -13.66 0.09
C THR A 56 -43.59 -12.98 -0.76
N GLY A 57 -42.85 -13.71 -1.62
CA GLY A 57 -41.78 -13.16 -2.45
C GLY A 57 -40.73 -14.18 -2.85
N ILE A 58 -39.52 -13.77 -3.05
CA ILE A 58 -38.41 -14.63 -3.46
C ILE A 58 -37.28 -14.56 -2.43
N ASN A 59 -36.82 -15.74 -1.99
CA ASN A 59 -35.60 -15.88 -1.21
C ASN A 59 -34.41 -16.03 -2.16
N GLN A 60 -33.44 -15.18 -1.97
CA GLN A 60 -32.15 -15.29 -2.63
C GLN A 60 -31.16 -15.94 -1.66
N ILE A 61 -30.64 -17.10 -2.04
CA ILE A 61 -29.66 -17.87 -1.27
C ILE A 61 -28.33 -17.83 -2.01
N ILE A 62 -27.27 -17.38 -1.32
CA ILE A 62 -25.92 -17.32 -1.86
C ILE A 62 -25.02 -18.18 -0.99
N ASP A 63 -24.46 -19.19 -1.59
CA ASP A 63 -23.40 -20.01 -1.03
C ASP A 63 -22.06 -19.55 -1.65
N TYR A 64 -21.13 -19.08 -0.85
CA TYR A 64 -19.86 -18.58 -1.34
C TYR A 64 -18.67 -19.00 -0.47
N ARG A 65 -17.48 -18.99 -1.06
CA ARG A 65 -16.21 -19.18 -0.36
C ARG A 65 -15.14 -18.35 -1.04
N SER A 66 -14.44 -17.50 -0.27
CA SER A 66 -13.40 -16.62 -0.84
C SER A 66 -12.19 -17.41 -1.33
N GLN A 67 -11.80 -18.49 -0.62
CA GLN A 67 -10.58 -19.28 -0.88
C GLN A 67 -9.30 -18.41 -1.02
N LEU A 68 -9.35 -17.20 -0.47
CA LEU A 68 -8.21 -16.27 -0.54
C LEU A 68 -7.15 -16.64 0.51
N PRO A 69 -5.86 -16.54 0.17
CA PRO A 69 -4.78 -16.85 1.10
C PRO A 69 -4.72 -15.82 2.24
N HIS A 70 -4.35 -16.25 3.44
CA HIS A 70 -4.08 -15.45 4.64
C HIS A 70 -5.25 -14.59 5.15
N TRP A 71 -5.86 -13.76 4.29
CA TRP A 71 -6.90 -12.77 4.64
C TRP A 71 -8.32 -13.23 4.29
N GLY A 72 -8.48 -14.46 3.76
CA GLY A 72 -9.78 -14.98 3.34
C GLY A 72 -10.85 -14.91 4.43
N TRP A 73 -10.50 -15.20 5.68
CA TRP A 73 -11.40 -15.07 6.83
C TRP A 73 -11.94 -13.66 7.03
N LEU A 74 -11.10 -12.63 6.81
CA LEU A 74 -11.49 -11.22 6.92
C LEU A 74 -12.41 -10.81 5.77
N VAL A 75 -12.09 -11.27 4.55
CA VAL A 75 -12.94 -11.06 3.37
C VAL A 75 -14.29 -11.74 3.55
N ASP A 76 -14.32 -12.97 4.05
CA ASP A 76 -15.57 -13.69 4.36
C ASP A 76 -16.39 -12.96 5.43
N LEU A 77 -15.74 -12.43 6.48
CA LEU A 77 -16.40 -11.64 7.52
C LEU A 77 -16.99 -10.34 6.95
N ALA A 78 -16.20 -9.59 6.18
CA ALA A 78 -16.66 -8.36 5.53
C ALA A 78 -17.80 -8.64 4.53
N SER A 79 -17.71 -9.72 3.78
CA SER A 79 -18.73 -10.14 2.81
C SER A 79 -20.06 -10.46 3.48
N ARG A 80 -20.08 -11.09 4.65
CA ARG A 80 -21.32 -11.35 5.42
C ARG A 80 -22.10 -10.08 5.72
N VAL A 81 -21.42 -8.97 5.96
CA VAL A 81 -22.04 -7.68 6.28
C VAL A 81 -22.38 -6.88 5.02
N ALA A 82 -21.50 -6.93 4.02
CA ALA A 82 -21.60 -6.10 2.82
C ALA A 82 -22.56 -6.68 1.78
N LEU A 83 -22.47 -7.98 1.50
CA LEU A 83 -23.25 -8.64 0.43
C LEU A 83 -24.77 -8.45 0.56
N PRO A 84 -25.41 -8.64 1.73
CA PRO A 84 -26.87 -8.44 1.85
C PRO A 84 -27.30 -7.02 1.47
N ARG A 85 -26.48 -6.00 1.85
CA ARG A 85 -26.78 -4.60 1.55
C ARG A 85 -26.57 -4.26 0.08
N LEU A 86 -25.52 -4.82 -0.54
CA LEU A 86 -25.23 -4.61 -1.95
C LEU A 86 -26.30 -5.23 -2.85
N LEU A 87 -26.69 -6.45 -2.52
CA LEU A 87 -27.74 -7.19 -3.25
C LEU A 87 -29.11 -6.55 -3.11
N ALA A 88 -29.45 -6.02 -1.92
CA ALA A 88 -30.71 -5.31 -1.69
C ALA A 88 -30.81 -4.01 -2.49
N ARG A 89 -29.69 -3.31 -2.69
CA ARG A 89 -29.65 -1.99 -3.35
C ARG A 89 -29.36 -2.05 -4.84
N ASN A 90 -28.88 -3.19 -5.35
CA ASN A 90 -28.36 -3.35 -6.71
C ASN A 90 -27.38 -2.23 -7.14
N GLN A 91 -26.62 -1.72 -6.20
CA GLN A 91 -25.66 -0.63 -6.41
C GLN A 91 -24.25 -1.11 -6.14
N ALA A 92 -23.30 -0.68 -6.98
CA ALA A 92 -21.88 -0.89 -6.75
C ALA A 92 -21.46 -0.29 -5.40
N SER A 93 -20.62 -0.99 -4.65
CA SER A 93 -20.05 -0.45 -3.40
C SER A 93 -19.21 0.78 -3.71
N THR A 94 -19.39 1.83 -2.92
CA THR A 94 -18.55 3.02 -3.00
C THR A 94 -17.15 2.77 -2.46
N TRP A 95 -16.93 1.67 -1.73
CA TRP A 95 -15.67 1.34 -1.03
C TRP A 95 -14.94 0.13 -1.63
N GLY A 96 -15.47 -0.47 -2.68
CA GLY A 96 -14.84 -1.59 -3.38
C GLY A 96 -14.00 -1.15 -4.58
N PRO A 97 -13.31 -2.11 -5.24
CA PRO A 97 -12.59 -1.85 -6.48
C PRO A 97 -13.55 -1.34 -7.56
N SER A 98 -13.08 -0.47 -8.44
CA SER A 98 -13.92 0.08 -9.51
C SER A 98 -14.11 -0.90 -10.67
N ASP A 99 -13.11 -1.73 -10.95
CA ASP A 99 -13.18 -2.85 -11.89
C ASP A 99 -13.22 -4.17 -11.11
N LEU A 100 -13.85 -5.19 -11.68
CA LEU A 100 -13.90 -6.53 -11.12
C LEU A 100 -12.48 -7.11 -11.01
N LEU A 101 -12.14 -7.62 -9.83
CA LEU A 101 -10.90 -8.35 -9.60
C LEU A 101 -11.14 -9.85 -9.83
N SER A 102 -10.31 -10.49 -10.64
CA SER A 102 -10.30 -11.95 -10.75
C SER A 102 -9.85 -12.59 -9.42
N HIS A 103 -10.13 -13.88 -9.23
CA HIS A 103 -9.67 -14.64 -8.05
C HIS A 103 -8.13 -14.61 -7.93
N ARG A 104 -7.41 -14.71 -9.04
CA ARG A 104 -5.96 -14.59 -9.10
C ARG A 104 -5.48 -13.23 -8.59
N GLN A 105 -6.09 -12.13 -9.06
CA GLN A 105 -5.74 -10.77 -8.65
C GLN A 105 -6.04 -10.53 -7.17
N ALA A 106 -7.18 -11.01 -6.68
CA ALA A 106 -7.53 -10.94 -5.27
C ALA A 106 -6.57 -11.76 -4.39
N SER A 107 -6.18 -12.95 -4.84
CA SER A 107 -5.19 -13.80 -4.17
C SER A 107 -3.80 -13.14 -4.13
N LEU A 108 -3.36 -12.56 -5.25
CA LEU A 108 -2.12 -11.79 -5.32
C LEU A 108 -2.14 -10.60 -4.34
N LEU A 109 -3.23 -9.85 -4.30
CA LEU A 109 -3.39 -8.72 -3.39
C LEU A 109 -3.29 -9.15 -1.92
N CYS A 110 -3.91 -10.27 -1.55
CA CYS A 110 -3.83 -10.83 -0.20
C CYS A 110 -2.39 -11.25 0.17
N ARG A 111 -1.64 -11.84 -0.76
CA ARG A 111 -0.22 -12.19 -0.55
C ARG A 111 0.65 -10.95 -0.40
N CYS A 112 0.48 -9.97 -1.29
CA CYS A 112 1.16 -8.68 -1.21
C CYS A 112 0.82 -7.95 0.09
N ALA A 113 -0.42 -8.03 0.58
CA ALA A 113 -0.82 -7.47 1.87
C ALA A 113 -0.05 -8.08 3.05
N THR A 114 0.13 -9.42 3.05
CA THR A 114 0.96 -10.09 4.07
C THR A 114 2.43 -9.66 3.98
N LEU A 115 2.98 -9.58 2.77
CA LEU A 115 4.37 -9.13 2.58
C LEU A 115 4.55 -7.65 2.95
N SER A 116 3.54 -6.80 2.70
CA SER A 116 3.52 -5.40 3.13
C SER A 116 3.50 -5.26 4.66
N LEU A 117 2.74 -6.11 5.35
CA LEU A 117 2.72 -6.15 6.83
C LEU A 117 4.10 -6.53 7.37
N ILE A 118 4.74 -7.56 6.79
CA ILE A 118 6.10 -7.98 7.17
C ILE A 118 7.11 -6.85 6.92
N ALA A 119 7.05 -6.21 5.75
CA ALA A 119 7.90 -5.07 5.41
C ALA A 119 7.71 -3.91 6.40
N GLY A 120 6.45 -3.60 6.76
CA GLY A 120 6.11 -2.58 7.75
C GLY A 120 6.69 -2.89 9.13
N PHE A 121 6.55 -4.12 9.60
CA PHE A 121 7.11 -4.56 10.88
C PHE A 121 8.64 -4.43 10.90
N LEU A 122 9.33 -5.02 9.91
CA LEU A 122 10.79 -4.95 9.80
C LEU A 122 11.29 -3.50 9.68
N GLY A 123 10.58 -2.66 8.92
CA GLY A 123 10.90 -1.24 8.78
C GLY A 123 10.68 -0.41 10.05
N GLY A 124 9.70 -0.81 10.88
CA GLY A 124 9.39 -0.15 12.14
C GLY A 124 10.36 -0.49 13.29
N LEU A 125 11.01 -1.67 13.25
CA LEU A 125 11.83 -2.15 14.37
C LEU A 125 12.88 -1.14 14.81
N ILE A 126 13.82 -0.79 13.95
CA ILE A 126 14.95 0.07 14.33
C ILE A 126 14.50 1.47 14.75
N SER A 127 13.48 2.02 14.09
CA SER A 127 12.99 3.37 14.40
C SER A 127 12.41 3.47 15.82
N ASN A 128 11.82 2.39 16.33
CA ASN A 128 11.18 2.36 17.64
C ASN A 128 12.09 1.81 18.75
N THR A 129 13.20 1.12 18.41
CA THR A 129 14.06 0.46 19.41
C THR A 129 15.43 1.09 19.55
N LEU A 130 15.84 1.98 18.65
CA LEU A 130 17.21 2.53 18.58
C LEU A 130 17.67 3.19 19.89
N ALA A 131 16.80 3.92 20.57
CA ALA A 131 17.12 4.56 21.84
C ALA A 131 17.44 3.53 22.95
N PHE A 132 16.73 2.40 22.98
CA PHE A 132 16.96 1.33 23.95
C PHE A 132 18.26 0.57 23.65
N LEU A 133 18.58 0.37 22.36
CA LEU A 133 19.86 -0.23 21.96
C LEU A 133 21.03 0.67 22.35
N ALA A 134 20.95 1.98 22.08
CA ALA A 134 21.98 2.93 22.43
C ALA A 134 22.23 2.93 23.95
N LYS A 135 21.18 2.87 24.75
CA LYS A 135 21.27 2.78 26.20
C LYS A 135 21.90 1.46 26.68
N ASP A 136 21.54 0.32 26.07
CA ASP A 136 22.08 -1.01 26.43
C ASP A 136 23.59 -1.10 26.13
N PHE A 137 24.06 -0.47 25.03
CA PHE A 137 25.48 -0.39 24.68
C PHE A 137 26.23 0.75 25.38
N GLY A 138 25.58 1.57 26.21
CA GLY A 138 26.20 2.73 26.88
C GLY A 138 26.63 3.85 25.95
N GLU A 139 25.99 3.96 24.79
CA GLU A 139 26.32 4.95 23.75
C GLU A 139 25.69 6.31 24.03
N THR A 140 26.35 7.35 23.55
CA THR A 140 25.87 8.73 23.67
C THR A 140 24.75 9.05 22.66
N ALA A 141 23.97 10.11 22.94
CA ALA A 141 22.97 10.62 21.99
C ALA A 141 23.58 11.00 20.63
N ALA A 142 24.82 11.50 20.62
CA ALA A 142 25.55 11.80 19.38
C ALA A 142 25.87 10.53 18.58
N ALA A 143 26.30 9.45 19.24
CA ALA A 143 26.54 8.15 18.59
C ALA A 143 25.25 7.55 18.04
N GLN A 144 24.13 7.65 18.77
CA GLN A 144 22.81 7.26 18.30
C GLN A 144 22.38 8.02 17.05
N ALA A 145 22.56 9.35 17.03
CA ALA A 145 22.24 10.20 15.88
C ALA A 145 23.08 9.83 14.65
N ASN A 146 24.38 9.59 14.84
CA ASN A 146 25.28 9.14 13.77
C ASN A 146 24.86 7.77 13.22
N ALA A 147 24.52 6.80 14.07
CA ALA A 147 24.04 5.51 13.65
C ALA A 147 22.75 5.65 12.81
N LEU A 148 21.80 6.48 13.23
CA LEU A 148 20.58 6.74 12.49
C LEU A 148 20.86 7.38 11.13
N ALA A 149 21.79 8.31 11.05
CA ALA A 149 22.20 8.94 9.79
C ALA A 149 22.78 7.91 8.81
N ILE A 150 23.66 7.02 9.29
CA ILE A 150 24.24 5.95 8.48
C ILE A 150 23.15 4.97 8.02
N ILE A 151 22.24 4.56 8.88
CA ILE A 151 21.13 3.65 8.55
C ILE A 151 20.23 4.27 7.46
N ARG A 152 20.02 5.59 7.49
CA ARG A 152 19.26 6.31 6.45
C ARG A 152 19.93 6.27 5.09
N ILE A 153 21.26 6.22 5.02
CA ILE A 153 22.00 6.02 3.76
C ILE A 153 21.62 4.71 3.08
N GLY A 154 21.21 3.69 3.86
CA GLY A 154 20.68 2.43 3.32
C GLY A 154 19.52 2.60 2.35
N THR A 155 18.76 3.69 2.42
CA THR A 155 17.70 3.98 1.43
C THR A 155 18.25 4.23 0.01
N LEU A 156 19.53 4.58 -0.15
CA LEU A 156 20.19 4.70 -1.46
C LEU A 156 20.27 3.34 -2.17
N VAL A 157 20.34 2.25 -1.41
CA VAL A 157 20.31 0.86 -1.93
C VAL A 157 19.01 0.58 -2.68
N THR A 158 17.94 1.32 -2.37
CA THR A 158 16.64 1.17 -3.04
C THR A 158 16.75 1.36 -4.56
N MET A 159 17.51 2.34 -5.01
CA MET A 159 17.70 2.58 -6.45
C MET A 159 18.33 1.37 -7.13
N ILE A 160 19.36 0.79 -6.53
CA ILE A 160 20.04 -0.40 -7.07
C ILE A 160 19.08 -1.60 -7.04
N GLY A 161 18.40 -1.82 -5.92
CA GLY A 161 17.47 -2.93 -5.75
C GLY A 161 16.27 -2.87 -6.70
N THR A 162 15.69 -1.69 -6.92
CA THR A 162 14.57 -1.51 -7.87
C THR A 162 15.03 -1.62 -9.32
N ALA A 163 16.24 -1.13 -9.66
CA ALA A 163 16.82 -1.35 -10.98
C ALA A 163 17.13 -2.84 -11.25
N LEU A 164 17.55 -3.57 -10.22
CA LEU A 164 17.74 -5.03 -10.31
C LEU A 164 16.40 -5.75 -10.46
N ALA A 165 15.30 -5.24 -9.90
CA ALA A 165 13.97 -5.81 -10.10
C ALA A 165 13.52 -5.76 -11.58
N ASP A 166 13.99 -4.77 -12.34
CA ASP A 166 13.72 -4.69 -13.78
C ASP A 166 14.50 -5.75 -14.60
N ARG A 167 15.56 -6.34 -14.03
CA ARG A 167 16.40 -7.35 -14.69
C ARG A 167 16.19 -8.77 -14.16
N LEU A 168 16.06 -8.93 -12.84
CA LEU A 168 15.99 -10.22 -12.17
C LEU A 168 14.56 -10.71 -11.91
N GLY A 169 13.58 -9.84 -12.13
CA GLY A 169 12.17 -10.10 -11.86
C GLY A 169 11.68 -9.51 -10.52
N ARG A 170 10.41 -9.14 -10.51
CA ARG A 170 9.78 -8.47 -9.37
C ARG A 170 9.65 -9.40 -8.16
N ARG A 171 9.22 -10.63 -8.39
CA ARG A 171 9.06 -11.66 -7.35
C ARG A 171 10.38 -11.96 -6.64
N ARG A 172 11.44 -12.20 -7.43
CA ARG A 172 12.76 -12.55 -6.86
C ARG A 172 13.30 -11.43 -5.99
N MET A 173 13.18 -10.18 -6.46
CA MET A 173 13.65 -9.01 -5.73
C MET A 173 12.83 -8.74 -4.48
N LEU A 174 11.50 -8.89 -4.53
CA LEU A 174 10.62 -8.72 -3.37
C LEU A 174 10.97 -9.73 -2.27
N LEU A 175 10.99 -11.01 -2.60
CA LEU A 175 11.26 -12.06 -1.60
C LEU A 175 12.71 -12.00 -1.10
N GLY A 176 13.68 -11.78 -2.00
CA GLY A 176 15.09 -11.64 -1.65
C GLY A 176 15.35 -10.47 -0.70
N SER A 177 14.71 -9.32 -0.95
CA SER A 177 14.84 -8.15 -0.09
C SER A 177 14.25 -8.38 1.31
N LEU A 178 13.09 -9.06 1.41
CA LEU A 178 12.49 -9.39 2.70
C LEU A 178 13.30 -10.46 3.47
N TYR A 179 13.87 -11.45 2.76
CA TYR A 179 14.79 -12.41 3.37
C TYR A 179 16.03 -11.71 3.92
N LEU A 180 16.63 -10.82 3.12
CA LEU A 180 17.81 -10.06 3.54
C LEU A 180 17.51 -9.15 4.74
N ALA A 181 16.34 -8.50 4.77
CA ALA A 181 15.90 -7.71 5.91
C ALA A 181 15.70 -8.56 7.17
N SER A 182 15.13 -9.77 7.03
CA SER A 182 14.96 -10.70 8.15
C SER A 182 16.30 -11.21 8.67
N VAL A 183 17.26 -11.50 7.79
CA VAL A 183 18.63 -11.88 8.19
C VAL A 183 19.34 -10.71 8.88
N ALA A 184 19.18 -9.48 8.39
CA ALA A 184 19.70 -8.28 9.04
C ALA A 184 19.12 -8.09 10.46
N ALA A 185 17.84 -8.45 10.65
CA ALA A 185 17.23 -8.48 11.99
C ALA A 185 17.91 -9.52 12.90
N LEU A 186 18.21 -10.74 12.41
CA LEU A 186 18.95 -11.73 13.18
C LEU A 186 20.34 -11.23 13.57
N VAL A 187 21.10 -10.66 12.62
CA VAL A 187 22.43 -10.10 12.90
C VAL A 187 22.33 -9.00 13.96
N THR A 188 21.29 -8.16 13.89
CA THR A 188 21.03 -7.14 14.90
C THR A 188 20.74 -7.77 16.28
N ALA A 189 19.90 -8.82 16.34
CA ALA A 189 19.55 -9.49 17.61
C ALA A 189 20.78 -10.03 18.37
N VAL A 190 21.79 -10.51 17.64
CA VAL A 190 23.02 -11.08 18.23
C VAL A 190 24.20 -10.10 18.22
N ALA A 191 23.98 -8.84 17.86
CA ALA A 191 25.03 -7.85 17.72
C ALA A 191 25.76 -7.60 19.06
N PRO A 192 27.10 -7.60 19.05
CA PRO A 192 27.91 -7.30 20.23
C PRO A 192 28.16 -5.79 20.43
N SER A 193 27.90 -4.95 19.41
CA SER A 193 28.17 -3.51 19.48
C SER A 193 27.19 -2.73 18.60
N MET A 194 27.08 -1.43 18.88
CA MET A 194 26.26 -0.49 18.11
C MET A 194 26.72 -0.37 16.64
N GLN A 195 28.00 -0.56 16.36
CA GLN A 195 28.53 -0.54 14.99
C GLN A 195 27.98 -1.69 14.16
N VAL A 196 27.94 -2.91 14.72
CA VAL A 196 27.34 -4.08 14.04
C VAL A 196 25.86 -3.88 13.80
N VAL A 197 25.12 -3.34 14.78
CA VAL A 197 23.72 -2.94 14.60
C VAL A 197 23.57 -1.97 13.45
N THR A 198 24.38 -0.92 13.41
CA THR A 198 24.32 0.13 12.39
C THR A 198 24.51 -0.44 10.98
N ILE A 199 25.51 -1.30 10.78
CA ILE A 199 25.77 -1.93 9.47
C ILE A 199 24.65 -2.90 9.10
N ALA A 200 24.21 -3.75 10.04
CA ALA A 200 23.11 -4.68 9.79
C ALA A 200 21.82 -3.94 9.40
N GLN A 201 21.51 -2.86 10.13
CA GLN A 201 20.30 -2.07 9.88
C GLN A 201 20.40 -1.16 8.65
N LEU A 202 21.58 -0.74 8.23
CA LEU A 202 21.79 -0.10 6.94
C LEU A 202 21.33 -1.02 5.80
N VAL A 203 21.76 -2.29 5.82
CA VAL A 203 21.34 -3.31 4.85
C VAL A 203 19.85 -3.63 5.00
N GLY A 204 19.38 -3.83 6.23
CA GLY A 204 17.99 -4.12 6.54
C GLY A 204 17.04 -3.03 6.05
N ARG A 205 17.36 -1.76 6.34
CA ARG A 205 16.57 -0.60 5.92
C ARG A 205 16.50 -0.46 4.40
N GLY A 206 17.64 -0.63 3.72
CA GLY A 206 17.69 -0.63 2.26
C GLY A 206 16.84 -1.73 1.66
N SER A 207 16.90 -2.93 2.23
CA SER A 207 16.13 -4.09 1.78
C SER A 207 14.62 -3.89 1.96
N VAL A 208 14.18 -3.38 3.12
CA VAL A 208 12.77 -3.04 3.35
C VAL A 208 12.30 -1.97 2.36
N ALA A 209 13.13 -0.96 2.09
CA ALA A 209 12.79 0.08 1.15
C ALA A 209 12.62 -0.48 -0.29
N VAL A 210 13.46 -1.42 -0.72
CA VAL A 210 13.27 -2.15 -2.00
C VAL A 210 11.89 -2.81 -2.06
N SER A 211 11.52 -3.58 -1.01
CA SER A 211 10.21 -4.24 -0.98
C SER A 211 9.04 -3.26 -1.03
N ALA A 212 9.15 -2.12 -0.34
CA ALA A 212 8.13 -1.07 -0.33
C ALA A 212 7.87 -0.43 -1.70
N PHE A 213 8.86 -0.48 -2.62
CA PHE A 213 8.69 -0.02 -4.00
C PHE A 213 8.29 -1.14 -4.97
N VAL A 214 8.78 -2.35 -4.77
CA VAL A 214 8.48 -3.48 -5.67
C VAL A 214 7.01 -3.93 -5.52
N ILE A 215 6.45 -3.91 -4.31
CA ILE A 215 5.04 -4.29 -4.08
C ILE A 215 4.06 -3.43 -4.89
N PRO A 216 4.11 -2.08 -4.86
CA PRO A 216 3.29 -1.24 -5.72
C PRO A 216 3.48 -1.51 -7.22
N ILE A 217 4.71 -1.78 -7.67
CA ILE A 217 5.00 -2.12 -9.07
C ILE A 217 4.24 -3.39 -9.47
N ILE A 218 4.32 -4.47 -8.67
CA ILE A 218 3.57 -5.71 -8.90
C ILE A 218 2.07 -5.42 -9.00
N CYS A 219 1.53 -4.62 -8.10
CA CYS A 219 0.10 -4.29 -8.11
C CYS A 219 -0.31 -3.48 -9.34
N VAL A 220 0.48 -2.50 -9.77
CA VAL A 220 0.17 -1.72 -10.97
C VAL A 220 0.25 -2.58 -12.24
N GLU A 221 1.17 -3.55 -12.28
CA GLU A 221 1.34 -4.46 -13.41
C GLU A 221 0.21 -5.49 -13.54
N GLU A 222 -0.35 -5.98 -12.43
CA GLU A 222 -1.34 -7.08 -12.41
C GLU A 222 -2.79 -6.62 -12.22
N MET A 223 -3.02 -5.40 -11.69
CA MET A 223 -4.37 -4.94 -11.38
C MET A 223 -5.05 -4.24 -12.56
N PRO A 224 -6.40 -4.33 -12.67
CA PRO A 224 -7.16 -3.63 -13.68
C PRO A 224 -6.96 -2.11 -13.60
N LYS A 225 -7.12 -1.44 -14.74
CA LYS A 225 -6.81 0.00 -14.94
C LYS A 225 -7.42 0.92 -13.87
N ARG A 226 -8.69 0.67 -13.50
CA ARG A 226 -9.46 1.48 -12.54
C ARG A 226 -9.43 0.96 -11.11
N SER A 227 -8.60 -0.06 -10.80
CA SER A 227 -8.49 -0.63 -9.45
C SER A 227 -7.06 -0.61 -8.90
N ARG A 228 -6.13 0.07 -9.56
CA ARG A 228 -4.71 0.13 -9.16
C ARG A 228 -4.52 0.95 -7.89
N SER A 229 -5.12 2.14 -7.80
CA SER A 229 -5.04 2.95 -6.59
C SER A 229 -5.75 2.30 -5.42
N PHE A 230 -6.87 1.60 -5.67
CA PHE A 230 -7.55 0.77 -4.66
C PHE A 230 -6.60 -0.30 -4.09
N ALA A 231 -5.91 -1.04 -4.96
CA ALA A 231 -4.95 -2.06 -4.53
C ALA A 231 -3.81 -1.46 -3.68
N ILE A 232 -3.23 -0.34 -4.11
CA ILE A 232 -2.20 0.38 -3.35
C ILE A 232 -2.73 0.84 -1.99
N GLY A 233 -3.95 1.39 -1.95
CA GLY A 233 -4.61 1.81 -0.71
C GLY A 233 -4.82 0.64 0.25
N VAL A 234 -5.30 -0.50 -0.26
CA VAL A 234 -5.46 -1.73 0.54
C VAL A 234 -4.13 -2.21 1.10
N LEU A 235 -3.02 -2.10 0.36
CA LEU A 235 -1.68 -2.53 0.82
C LEU A 235 -1.06 -1.59 1.84
N ALA A 236 -1.40 -0.31 1.81
CA ALA A 236 -0.93 0.67 2.78
C ALA A 236 -1.42 0.36 4.21
N LEU A 237 -2.61 -0.24 4.36
CA LEU A 237 -3.18 -0.58 5.66
C LEU A 237 -2.38 -1.66 6.41
N PRO A 238 -2.11 -2.86 5.84
CA PRO A 238 -1.27 -3.85 6.49
C PRO A 238 0.18 -3.39 6.67
N ALA A 239 0.72 -2.56 5.76
CA ALA A 239 2.03 -1.96 5.95
C ALA A 239 2.07 -1.08 7.21
N GLY A 240 1.08 -0.18 7.37
CA GLY A 240 0.93 0.63 8.58
C GLY A 240 0.67 -0.20 9.83
N LEU A 241 -0.15 -1.25 9.73
CA LEU A 241 -0.38 -2.20 10.83
C LEU A 241 0.93 -2.88 11.25
N GLY A 242 1.77 -3.30 10.31
CA GLY A 242 3.07 -3.89 10.59
C GLY A 242 3.97 -2.96 11.41
N VAL A 243 4.05 -1.68 11.04
CA VAL A 243 4.77 -0.67 11.84
C VAL A 243 4.16 -0.53 13.23
N GLY A 244 2.83 -0.47 13.33
CA GLY A 244 2.10 -0.37 14.59
C GLY A 244 2.28 -1.58 15.50
N MET A 245 2.39 -2.78 14.95
CA MET A 245 2.62 -4.01 15.71
C MET A 245 3.93 -3.96 16.52
N VAL A 246 4.95 -3.25 16.06
CA VAL A 246 6.20 -3.05 16.82
C VAL A 246 5.91 -2.40 18.17
N LEU A 247 4.97 -1.46 18.23
CA LEU A 247 4.59 -0.78 19.46
C LEU A 247 3.96 -1.72 20.50
N TRP A 248 3.29 -2.79 20.03
CA TRP A 248 2.71 -3.80 20.95
C TRP A 248 3.78 -4.63 21.67
N PHE A 249 4.98 -4.71 21.09
CA PHE A 249 6.12 -5.40 21.70
C PHE A 249 6.98 -4.48 22.58
N LEU A 250 6.82 -3.15 22.53
CA LEU A 250 7.61 -2.20 23.33
C LEU A 250 7.57 -2.47 24.84
N PRO A 251 6.44 -2.89 25.47
CA PRO A 251 6.42 -3.21 26.89
C PRO A 251 7.41 -4.32 27.31
N ILE A 252 7.86 -5.16 26.38
CA ILE A 252 8.89 -6.17 26.64
C ILE A 252 10.22 -5.50 27.03
N LEU A 253 10.48 -4.28 26.58
CA LEU A 253 11.69 -3.52 26.87
C LEU A 253 11.79 -3.10 28.35
N ASP A 254 10.67 -3.05 29.06
CA ASP A 254 10.64 -2.76 30.50
C ASP A 254 11.08 -3.95 31.34
N VAL A 255 11.12 -5.18 30.76
CA VAL A 255 11.49 -6.42 31.49
C VAL A 255 13.00 -6.50 31.71
N SER A 256 13.81 -6.13 30.69
CA SER A 256 15.28 -6.11 30.82
C SER A 256 15.91 -5.21 29.75
N GLN A 257 17.13 -4.72 30.03
CA GLN A 257 17.87 -3.84 29.12
C GLN A 257 18.12 -4.50 27.76
N GLY A 258 18.36 -5.82 27.70
CA GLY A 258 18.61 -6.57 26.46
C GLY A 258 17.36 -7.12 25.78
N ALA A 259 16.14 -6.83 26.27
CA ALA A 259 14.90 -7.40 25.74
C ALA A 259 14.57 -6.97 24.28
N TRP A 260 15.19 -5.88 23.79
CA TRP A 260 15.09 -5.46 22.40
C TRP A 260 15.56 -6.56 21.42
N ARG A 261 16.49 -7.43 21.83
CA ARG A 261 16.96 -8.57 21.02
C ARG A 261 15.82 -9.51 20.66
N ALA A 262 14.88 -9.74 21.58
CA ALA A 262 13.70 -10.57 21.32
C ALA A 262 12.83 -10.01 20.19
N MET A 263 12.66 -8.69 20.11
CA MET A 263 11.89 -8.06 19.02
C MET A 263 12.54 -8.29 17.64
N PHE A 264 13.87 -8.25 17.57
CA PHE A 264 14.59 -8.55 16.33
C PHE A 264 14.59 -10.05 16.00
N LEU A 265 14.56 -10.95 17.01
CA LEU A 265 14.34 -12.39 16.78
C LEU A 265 12.96 -12.67 16.21
N VAL A 266 11.91 -11.97 16.67
CA VAL A 266 10.58 -12.01 16.02
C VAL A 266 10.68 -11.53 14.57
N GLY A 267 11.42 -10.45 14.31
CA GLY A 267 11.68 -9.95 12.95
C GLY A 267 12.36 -11.01 12.06
N PHE A 268 13.32 -11.76 12.59
CA PHE A 268 13.93 -12.88 11.87
C PHE A 268 12.92 -14.02 11.63
N ALA A 269 12.12 -14.38 12.63
CA ALA A 269 11.12 -15.45 12.49
C ALA A 269 10.09 -15.18 11.37
N LEU A 270 9.87 -13.91 10.99
CA LEU A 270 9.03 -13.54 9.85
C LEU A 270 9.58 -14.04 8.50
N ILE A 271 10.80 -14.56 8.43
CA ILE A 271 11.33 -15.26 7.26
C ILE A 271 10.45 -16.45 6.86
N LEU A 272 9.86 -17.14 7.85
CA LEU A 272 8.93 -18.26 7.61
C LEU A 272 7.60 -17.75 7.02
N ALA A 273 7.09 -16.64 7.54
CA ALA A 273 5.89 -16.00 7.01
C ALA A 273 6.12 -15.46 5.59
N THR A 274 7.29 -14.88 5.32
CA THR A 274 7.72 -14.46 3.98
C THR A 274 7.76 -15.63 3.01
N ARG A 275 8.35 -16.76 3.42
CA ARG A 275 8.40 -17.99 2.62
C ARG A 275 6.99 -18.51 2.32
N TYR A 276 6.12 -18.54 3.33
CA TYR A 276 4.75 -19.03 3.20
C TYR A 276 3.92 -18.12 2.27
N ALA A 277 3.97 -16.81 2.44
CA ALA A 277 3.26 -15.86 1.59
C ALA A 277 3.79 -15.82 0.15
N GLY A 278 5.10 -16.03 -0.03
CA GLY A 278 5.77 -16.02 -1.33
C GLY A 278 5.74 -17.34 -2.09
N LYS A 279 5.25 -18.46 -1.50
CA LYS A 279 5.32 -19.79 -2.10
C LYS A 279 4.67 -19.84 -3.49
N ASP A 280 3.43 -19.34 -3.60
CA ASP A 280 2.66 -19.35 -4.85
C ASP A 280 2.54 -17.94 -5.46
N LEU A 281 3.42 -17.01 -5.07
CA LEU A 281 3.53 -15.72 -5.74
C LEU A 281 4.23 -15.98 -7.08
N THR A 282 3.54 -15.71 -8.18
CA THR A 282 4.11 -15.82 -9.54
C THR A 282 4.82 -14.52 -9.93
N GLU A 283 5.69 -14.59 -10.94
CA GLU A 283 6.25 -13.37 -11.54
C GLU A 283 5.15 -12.60 -12.28
N THR A 284 5.32 -11.29 -12.43
CA THR A 284 4.30 -10.47 -13.12
C THR A 284 4.22 -10.86 -14.59
N ARG A 285 3.00 -10.98 -15.12
CA ARG A 285 2.76 -11.32 -16.54
C ARG A 285 3.48 -10.35 -17.47
N ARG A 286 3.47 -9.06 -17.13
CA ARG A 286 4.13 -8.02 -17.93
C ARG A 286 5.64 -8.19 -17.99
N PHE A 287 6.25 -8.60 -16.90
CA PHE A 287 7.69 -8.89 -16.87
C PHE A 287 8.01 -10.07 -17.78
N VAL A 288 7.25 -11.16 -17.65
CA VAL A 288 7.45 -12.38 -18.45
C VAL A 288 7.29 -12.08 -19.94
N VAL A 289 6.23 -11.38 -20.33
CA VAL A 289 6.00 -11.01 -21.75
C VAL A 289 7.09 -10.07 -22.25
N ALA A 290 7.48 -9.07 -21.46
CA ALA A 290 8.53 -8.13 -21.86
C ALA A 290 9.93 -8.78 -21.98
N ASP A 291 10.17 -9.88 -21.27
CA ASP A 291 11.44 -10.63 -21.33
C ASP A 291 11.50 -11.56 -22.56
N HIS A 292 10.34 -12.12 -22.98
CA HIS A 292 10.24 -13.02 -24.12
C HIS A 292 10.13 -12.31 -25.47
N LEU A 293 9.67 -11.05 -25.49
CA LEU A 293 9.67 -10.26 -26.72
C LEU A 293 11.11 -9.91 -27.07
N GLU A 294 11.52 -10.32 -28.30
CA GLU A 294 12.80 -9.92 -28.86
C GLU A 294 12.98 -8.40 -28.77
N PRO A 295 14.21 -7.91 -28.56
CA PRO A 295 14.47 -6.48 -28.52
C PRO A 295 14.12 -5.87 -29.88
N THR A 296 12.86 -5.53 -30.08
CA THR A 296 12.46 -4.65 -31.17
C THR A 296 13.28 -3.37 -31.04
N HIS A 297 13.72 -2.80 -32.15
CA HIS A 297 14.60 -1.62 -32.19
C HIS A 297 14.03 -0.36 -31.50
N HIS A 298 12.80 -0.41 -31.00
CA HIS A 298 12.16 0.63 -30.20
C HIS A 298 12.32 0.33 -28.69
N HIS A 299 13.39 0.86 -28.10
CA HIS A 299 13.47 0.92 -26.64
C HIS A 299 12.52 2.03 -26.16
N PRO A 300 11.46 1.70 -25.37
CA PRO A 300 10.58 2.72 -24.84
C PRO A 300 11.38 3.72 -24.01
N LYS A 301 11.31 5.00 -24.39
CA LYS A 301 12.07 6.08 -23.76
C LYS A 301 11.30 6.60 -22.55
N VAL A 302 12.02 6.81 -21.46
CA VAL A 302 11.46 7.59 -20.34
C VAL A 302 11.23 9.02 -20.82
N HIS A 303 10.00 9.51 -20.73
CA HIS A 303 9.68 10.89 -21.06
C HIS A 303 10.33 11.85 -20.04
N PRO A 304 11.34 12.65 -20.44
CA PRO A 304 12.08 13.49 -19.47
C PRO A 304 11.17 14.50 -18.78
N GLY A 305 10.18 15.05 -19.46
CA GLY A 305 9.23 16.00 -18.86
C GLY A 305 8.40 15.37 -17.74
N ARG A 306 7.93 14.12 -17.89
CA ARG A 306 7.19 13.40 -16.84
C ARG A 306 8.10 13.10 -15.64
N PHE A 307 9.35 12.68 -15.91
CA PHE A 307 10.33 12.39 -14.86
C PHE A 307 10.66 13.64 -14.04
N VAL A 308 10.92 14.78 -14.70
CA VAL A 308 11.21 16.05 -14.03
C VAL A 308 9.99 16.55 -13.25
N ALA A 309 8.79 16.49 -13.84
CA ALA A 309 7.57 16.96 -13.18
C ALA A 309 7.27 16.17 -11.90
N ILE A 310 7.27 14.84 -11.95
CA ILE A 310 7.02 14.02 -10.75
C ILE A 310 8.18 14.12 -9.74
N GLY A 311 9.43 14.22 -10.21
CA GLY A 311 10.60 14.39 -9.37
C GLY A 311 10.57 15.69 -8.58
N MET A 312 10.21 16.80 -9.23
CA MET A 312 10.02 18.10 -8.58
C MET A 312 8.85 18.07 -7.59
N THR A 313 7.75 17.39 -7.93
CA THR A 313 6.62 17.19 -7.02
C THR A 313 7.07 16.49 -5.74
N LEU A 314 7.79 15.38 -5.85
CA LEU A 314 8.27 14.60 -4.70
C LEU A 314 9.31 15.37 -3.88
N LEU A 315 10.24 16.06 -4.54
CA LEU A 315 11.26 16.86 -3.87
C LEU A 315 10.60 17.97 -3.03
N LEU A 316 9.76 18.80 -3.66
CA LEU A 316 9.09 19.91 -3.00
C LEU A 316 8.14 19.45 -1.88
N LEU A 317 7.40 18.36 -2.09
CA LEU A 317 6.54 17.76 -1.07
C LEU A 317 7.35 17.35 0.16
N ASN A 318 8.50 16.72 -0.04
CA ASN A 318 9.32 16.19 1.05
C ASN A 318 10.12 17.27 1.79
N VAL A 319 10.35 18.46 1.21
CA VAL A 319 10.89 19.62 1.93
C VAL A 319 10.01 20.02 3.12
N PHE A 320 8.70 19.76 3.03
CA PHE A 320 7.75 20.04 4.09
C PHE A 320 7.40 18.80 4.92
N ALA A 321 7.09 17.67 4.25
CA ALA A 321 6.55 16.50 4.93
C ALA A 321 7.53 15.87 5.93
N ALA A 322 8.81 15.78 5.60
CA ALA A 322 9.80 15.17 6.47
C ALA A 322 10.06 15.98 7.76
N PRO A 323 10.31 17.31 7.70
CA PRO A 323 10.46 18.11 8.91
C PRO A 323 9.21 18.10 9.78
N THR A 324 8.02 18.29 9.20
CA THR A 324 6.78 18.34 9.99
C THR A 324 6.49 17.03 10.71
N GLN A 325 6.79 15.88 10.11
CA GLN A 325 6.64 14.58 10.78
C GLN A 325 7.67 14.40 11.92
N GLN A 326 8.91 14.84 11.70
CA GLN A 326 9.96 14.63 12.68
C GLN A 326 9.83 15.59 13.87
N LEU A 327 9.49 16.84 13.61
CA LEU A 327 9.37 17.89 14.63
C LEU A 327 8.03 17.85 15.39
N GLN A 328 7.08 17.05 14.95
CA GLN A 328 5.76 16.96 15.62
C GLN A 328 5.88 16.54 17.08
N ASN A 329 6.76 15.59 17.37
CA ASN A 329 6.96 15.11 18.74
C ASN A 329 7.62 16.18 19.61
N ASP A 330 8.66 16.81 19.09
CA ASP A 330 9.41 17.86 19.82
C ASP A 330 8.49 19.05 20.11
N TYR A 331 7.70 19.50 19.13
CA TYR A 331 6.68 20.54 19.31
C TYR A 331 5.66 20.21 20.41
N LEU A 332 5.16 18.98 20.45
CA LEU A 332 4.17 18.57 21.45
C LEU A 332 4.79 18.47 22.84
N LEU A 333 6.05 18.05 22.94
CA LEU A 333 6.76 17.94 24.22
C LEU A 333 7.23 19.29 24.73
N GLU A 334 7.89 20.09 23.88
CA GLU A 334 8.60 21.31 24.30
C GLU A 334 7.72 22.57 24.28
N GLU A 335 6.86 22.74 23.27
CA GLU A 335 6.04 23.95 23.14
C GLU A 335 4.63 23.78 23.71
N ARG A 336 4.15 22.53 23.80
CA ARG A 336 2.80 22.22 24.33
C ARG A 336 2.79 21.55 25.70
N ASP A 337 3.95 21.28 26.28
CA ASP A 337 4.10 20.65 27.59
C ASP A 337 3.31 19.34 27.73
N PHE A 338 3.22 18.54 26.62
CA PHE A 338 2.57 17.26 26.66
C PHE A 338 3.48 16.22 27.30
N SER A 339 2.94 15.40 28.19
CA SER A 339 3.64 14.18 28.62
C SER A 339 3.78 13.20 27.45
N ALA A 340 4.76 12.29 27.51
CA ALA A 340 4.96 11.27 26.48
C ALA A 340 3.68 10.45 26.21
N SER A 341 2.91 10.11 27.25
CA SER A 341 1.62 9.43 27.12
C SER A 341 0.60 10.26 26.36
N ARG A 342 0.58 11.58 26.57
CA ARG A 342 -0.35 12.48 25.88
C ARG A 342 0.05 12.68 24.43
N VAL A 343 1.35 12.71 24.12
CA VAL A 343 1.87 12.69 22.72
C VAL A 343 1.43 11.41 22.02
N ALA A 344 1.63 10.24 22.65
CA ALA A 344 1.21 8.97 22.09
C ALA A 344 -0.31 8.91 21.82
N LEU A 345 -1.12 9.40 22.78
CA LEU A 345 -2.57 9.50 22.62
C LEU A 345 -2.95 10.46 21.47
N PHE A 346 -2.27 11.61 21.37
CA PHE A 346 -2.49 12.56 20.27
C PHE A 346 -2.23 11.91 18.91
N LEU A 347 -1.08 11.28 18.74
CA LEU A 347 -0.71 10.63 17.49
C LEU A 347 -1.66 9.48 17.15
N LEU A 348 -2.04 8.67 18.14
CA LEU A 348 -2.99 7.58 17.94
C LEU A 348 -4.35 8.10 17.46
N LEU A 349 -4.92 9.06 18.17
CA LEU A 349 -6.26 9.57 17.86
C LEU A 349 -6.31 10.37 16.56
N THR A 350 -5.26 11.10 16.21
CA THR A 350 -5.25 11.93 15.00
C THR A 350 -4.85 11.15 13.75
N ASN A 351 -3.90 10.22 13.83
CA ASN A 351 -3.39 9.50 12.67
C ASN A 351 -4.20 8.24 12.32
N THR A 352 -4.90 7.63 13.29
CA THR A 352 -5.69 6.42 13.01
C THR A 352 -6.72 6.64 11.91
N TRP A 353 -7.37 7.80 11.85
CA TRP A 353 -8.38 8.12 10.83
C TRP A 353 -7.82 8.25 9.41
N GLY A 354 -6.49 8.31 9.25
CA GLY A 354 -5.83 8.35 7.95
C GLY A 354 -6.23 7.18 7.02
N PHE A 355 -6.66 6.02 7.58
CA PHE A 355 -7.13 4.91 6.76
C PHE A 355 -8.35 5.27 5.90
N ILE A 356 -9.24 6.15 6.41
CA ILE A 356 -10.40 6.66 5.64
C ILE A 356 -9.90 7.46 4.44
N GLY A 357 -8.86 8.28 4.64
CA GLY A 357 -8.22 9.05 3.58
C GLY A 357 -7.55 8.17 2.53
N VAL A 358 -6.83 7.13 2.95
CA VAL A 358 -6.21 6.17 2.01
C VAL A 358 -7.26 5.49 1.14
N LEU A 359 -8.33 4.96 1.74
CA LEU A 359 -9.40 4.29 1.00
C LEU A 359 -10.25 5.27 0.18
N GLY A 360 -10.62 6.42 0.73
CA GLY A 360 -11.36 7.47 0.01
C GLY A 360 -10.55 8.04 -1.14
N GLY A 361 -9.27 8.32 -0.92
CA GLY A 361 -8.33 8.78 -1.94
C GLY A 361 -8.16 7.79 -3.08
N SER A 362 -8.10 6.49 -2.79
CA SER A 362 -8.03 5.45 -3.82
C SER A 362 -9.27 5.44 -4.72
N GLN A 363 -10.47 5.66 -4.15
CA GLN A 363 -11.71 5.73 -4.92
C GLN A 363 -11.76 6.97 -5.83
N ILE A 364 -11.34 8.12 -5.31
CA ILE A 364 -11.26 9.36 -6.10
C ILE A 364 -10.23 9.18 -7.23
N ALA A 365 -9.07 8.60 -6.92
CA ALA A 365 -7.98 8.38 -7.85
C ALA A 365 -8.36 7.42 -9.00
N ASP A 366 -9.08 6.35 -8.70
CA ASP A 366 -9.46 5.34 -9.71
C ASP A 366 -10.69 5.74 -10.52
N ARG A 367 -11.66 6.49 -9.92
CA ARG A 367 -12.93 6.85 -10.59
C ARG A 367 -12.90 8.18 -11.32
N TRP A 368 -12.15 9.15 -10.78
CA TRP A 368 -12.15 10.52 -11.30
C TRP A 368 -10.78 10.89 -11.86
N SER A 369 -9.80 11.09 -10.96
CA SER A 369 -8.47 11.54 -11.38
C SER A 369 -7.44 11.26 -10.30
N ARG A 370 -6.32 10.66 -10.71
CA ARG A 370 -5.17 10.45 -9.82
C ARG A 370 -4.49 11.75 -9.44
N LYS A 371 -4.42 12.69 -10.36
CA LYS A 371 -3.84 14.03 -10.11
C LYS A 371 -4.65 14.80 -9.08
N TRP A 372 -5.98 14.79 -9.19
CA TRP A 372 -6.83 15.47 -8.22
C TRP A 372 -6.73 14.85 -6.83
N ALA A 373 -6.75 13.54 -6.72
CA ALA A 373 -6.60 12.85 -5.43
C ALA A 373 -5.22 13.14 -4.80
N ALA A 374 -4.14 13.13 -5.59
CA ALA A 374 -2.80 13.50 -5.14
C ALA A 374 -2.74 14.97 -4.70
N GLY A 375 -3.29 15.89 -5.51
CA GLY A 375 -3.29 17.32 -5.23
C GLY A 375 -4.07 17.67 -3.96
N LEU A 376 -5.28 17.09 -3.77
CA LEU A 376 -6.07 17.24 -2.55
C LEU A 376 -5.30 16.69 -1.33
N GLY A 377 -4.64 15.54 -1.49
CA GLY A 377 -3.83 14.96 -0.42
C GLY A 377 -2.65 15.86 -0.04
N ILE A 378 -1.92 16.39 -1.01
CA ILE A 378 -0.80 17.33 -0.77
C ILE A 378 -1.31 18.61 -0.08
N ALA A 379 -2.39 19.19 -0.56
CA ALA A 379 -2.99 20.39 0.05
C ALA A 379 -3.48 20.11 1.48
N GLY A 380 -4.17 18.99 1.70
CA GLY A 380 -4.67 18.58 3.02
C GLY A 380 -3.55 18.32 4.03
N LEU A 381 -2.50 17.61 3.63
CA LEU A 381 -1.30 17.41 4.45
C LEU A 381 -0.68 18.76 4.84
N THR A 382 -0.54 19.66 3.87
CA THR A 382 0.09 20.98 4.07
C THR A 382 -0.71 21.84 5.02
N LEU A 383 -2.00 22.01 4.75
CA LEU A 383 -2.89 22.83 5.57
C LEU A 383 -3.05 22.24 6.97
N GLY A 384 -3.29 20.92 7.06
CA GLY A 384 -3.51 20.24 8.33
C GLY A 384 -2.28 20.37 9.25
N ASN A 385 -1.09 20.05 8.75
CA ASN A 385 0.13 20.20 9.56
C ASN A 385 0.44 21.66 9.88
N THR A 386 0.29 22.58 8.93
CA THR A 386 0.53 24.01 9.21
C THR A 386 -0.43 24.53 10.30
N LEU A 387 -1.72 24.18 10.22
CA LEU A 387 -2.69 24.56 11.25
C LEU A 387 -2.39 23.88 12.60
N MET A 388 -1.98 22.62 12.59
CA MET A 388 -1.60 21.88 13.82
C MET A 388 -0.47 22.59 14.57
N PHE A 389 0.57 23.05 13.90
CA PHE A 389 1.69 23.77 14.53
C PHE A 389 1.34 25.22 14.94
N ASN A 390 0.23 25.79 14.47
CA ASN A 390 -0.16 27.17 14.75
C ASN A 390 -1.42 27.31 15.62
N ALA A 391 -2.16 26.21 15.84
CA ALA A 391 -3.36 26.19 16.67
C ALA A 391 -3.07 25.67 18.08
N THR A 392 -3.98 25.94 19.00
CA THR A 392 -3.93 25.45 20.39
C THR A 392 -5.24 24.78 20.78
N GLY A 393 -5.19 23.91 21.78
CA GLY A 393 -6.39 23.24 22.29
C GLY A 393 -7.04 22.32 21.26
N TRP A 394 -8.38 22.25 21.22
CA TRP A 394 -9.12 21.38 20.33
C TRP A 394 -8.92 21.64 18.83
N PRO A 395 -8.73 22.89 18.33
CA PRO A 395 -8.45 23.13 16.91
C PRO A 395 -7.18 22.43 16.41
N MET A 396 -6.15 22.30 17.27
CA MET A 396 -4.92 21.55 16.94
C MET A 396 -5.22 20.06 16.67
N TRP A 397 -6.08 19.43 17.49
CA TRP A 397 -6.48 18.03 17.31
C TRP A 397 -7.27 17.84 16.01
N VAL A 398 -8.22 18.74 15.74
CA VAL A 398 -9.03 18.70 14.51
C VAL A 398 -8.14 18.91 13.29
N ALA A 399 -7.25 19.90 13.32
CA ALA A 399 -6.33 20.18 12.21
C ALA A 399 -5.44 18.96 11.89
N SER A 400 -4.88 18.33 12.94
CA SER A 400 -4.06 17.13 12.78
C SER A 400 -4.88 15.95 12.22
N THR A 401 -6.12 15.73 12.71
CA THR A 401 -7.00 14.64 12.25
C THR A 401 -7.41 14.86 10.79
N VAL A 402 -7.91 16.04 10.45
CA VAL A 402 -8.33 16.38 9.08
C VAL A 402 -7.14 16.33 8.13
N GLY A 403 -6.00 16.87 8.56
CA GLY A 403 -4.74 16.82 7.82
C GLY A 403 -4.27 15.39 7.56
N SER A 404 -4.39 14.49 8.54
CA SER A 404 -4.09 13.07 8.40
C SER A 404 -5.04 12.38 7.42
N VAL A 405 -6.36 12.61 7.54
CA VAL A 405 -7.37 12.00 6.65
C VAL A 405 -7.17 12.49 5.21
N VAL A 406 -7.16 13.80 5.00
CA VAL A 406 -7.05 14.36 3.64
C VAL A 406 -5.65 14.11 3.06
N GLY A 407 -4.60 14.26 3.88
CA GLY A 407 -3.22 14.01 3.46
C GLY A 407 -2.98 12.57 3.01
N ALA A 408 -3.62 11.61 3.68
CA ALA A 408 -3.48 10.19 3.34
C ALA A 408 -4.06 9.82 1.96
N MET A 409 -4.90 10.69 1.35
CA MET A 409 -5.38 10.48 -0.04
C MET A 409 -4.22 10.45 -1.05
N SER A 410 -3.12 11.15 -0.78
CA SER A 410 -1.93 11.17 -1.65
C SER A 410 -1.20 9.82 -1.69
N ILE A 411 -1.31 8.99 -0.64
CA ILE A 411 -0.58 7.72 -0.53
C ILE A 411 -0.97 6.77 -1.66
N SER A 412 -2.27 6.50 -1.83
CA SER A 412 -2.77 5.59 -2.84
C SER A 412 -2.63 6.16 -4.26
N SER A 413 -2.87 7.47 -4.43
CA SER A 413 -2.82 8.11 -5.74
C SER A 413 -1.39 8.28 -6.26
N ILE A 414 -0.45 8.79 -5.46
CA ILE A 414 0.97 8.89 -5.85
C ILE A 414 1.58 7.49 -5.98
N GLY A 415 1.24 6.55 -5.08
CA GLY A 415 1.72 5.19 -5.13
C GLY A 415 1.35 4.45 -6.41
N ALA A 416 0.18 4.74 -7.02
CA ALA A 416 -0.22 4.21 -8.31
C ALA A 416 0.39 5.02 -9.47
N LEU A 417 0.39 6.35 -9.37
CA LEU A 417 0.89 7.25 -10.41
C LEU A 417 2.38 6.99 -10.73
N LEU A 418 3.22 6.83 -9.70
CA LEU A 418 4.66 6.63 -9.85
C LEU A 418 5.03 5.48 -10.81
N PRO A 419 4.58 4.24 -10.59
CA PRO A 419 4.93 3.14 -11.51
C PRO A 419 4.23 3.22 -12.87
N GLU A 420 3.09 3.93 -13.00
CA GLU A 420 2.37 4.06 -14.27
C GLU A 420 3.02 5.02 -15.27
N LEU A 421 3.74 6.03 -14.79
CA LEU A 421 4.38 7.03 -15.65
C LEU A 421 5.56 6.49 -16.45
N PHE A 422 6.04 5.26 -16.14
CA PHE A 422 7.29 4.74 -16.71
C PHE A 422 7.12 3.38 -17.36
N PRO A 423 7.85 3.12 -18.48
CA PRO A 423 7.82 1.85 -19.17
C PRO A 423 8.34 0.71 -18.31
N THR A 424 7.80 -0.49 -18.56
CA THR A 424 8.01 -1.70 -17.76
C THR A 424 9.49 -2.03 -17.52
N LYS A 425 10.34 -1.96 -18.57
CA LYS A 425 11.78 -2.25 -18.48
C LYS A 425 12.61 -1.21 -17.71
N ARG A 426 12.08 -0.02 -17.43
CA ARG A 426 12.79 1.09 -16.73
C ARG A 426 12.05 1.60 -15.51
N ARG A 427 10.93 1.01 -15.17
CA ARG A 427 10.02 1.43 -14.08
C ARG A 427 10.70 1.41 -12.72
N GLY A 428 11.42 0.35 -12.41
CA GLY A 428 12.14 0.21 -11.15
C GLY A 428 13.26 1.24 -11.01
N LEU A 429 14.08 1.41 -12.04
CA LEU A 429 15.16 2.41 -12.04
C LEU A 429 14.62 3.83 -11.91
N ALA A 430 13.57 4.17 -12.65
CA ALA A 430 12.96 5.49 -12.59
C ALA A 430 12.39 5.78 -11.19
N ASN A 431 11.62 4.85 -10.62
CA ASN A 431 11.06 5.00 -9.28
C ASN A 431 12.14 5.06 -8.19
N GLY A 432 13.19 4.25 -8.30
CA GLY A 432 14.33 4.31 -7.40
C GLY A 432 15.05 5.66 -7.44
N THR A 433 15.25 6.23 -8.62
CA THR A 433 15.86 7.55 -8.78
C THR A 433 14.97 8.67 -8.22
N LEU A 434 13.64 8.58 -8.43
CA LEU A 434 12.68 9.52 -7.85
C LEU A 434 12.69 9.50 -6.31
N GLN A 435 12.94 8.34 -5.72
CA GLN A 435 13.10 8.23 -4.26
C GLN A 435 14.32 9.01 -3.76
N LEU A 436 15.42 9.04 -4.52
CA LEU A 436 16.57 9.87 -4.15
C LEU A 436 16.22 11.37 -4.13
N LEU A 437 15.40 11.84 -5.08
CA LEU A 437 14.92 13.20 -5.11
C LEU A 437 14.02 13.50 -3.90
N ALA A 438 13.15 12.55 -3.49
CA ALA A 438 12.35 12.67 -2.29
C ALA A 438 13.23 12.77 -1.03
N VAL A 439 14.28 11.95 -0.92
CA VAL A 439 15.25 12.00 0.18
C VAL A 439 16.02 13.32 0.17
N ALA A 440 16.45 13.81 -0.99
CA ALA A 440 17.11 15.11 -1.13
C ALA A 440 16.19 16.25 -0.63
N GLY A 441 14.90 16.20 -1.00
CA GLY A 441 13.89 17.12 -0.46
C GLY A 441 13.78 17.07 1.05
N SER A 442 13.76 15.86 1.63
CA SER A 442 13.71 15.66 3.08
C SER A 442 14.92 16.28 3.80
N VAL A 443 16.12 16.05 3.26
CA VAL A 443 17.37 16.61 3.82
C VAL A 443 17.35 18.14 3.71
N ALA A 444 17.02 18.68 2.54
CA ALA A 444 16.92 20.12 2.33
C ALA A 444 15.91 20.76 3.31
N GLY A 445 14.75 20.12 3.50
CA GLY A 445 13.73 20.58 4.44
C GLY A 445 14.23 20.65 5.89
N LEU A 446 14.91 19.60 6.35
CA LEU A 446 15.48 19.57 7.70
C LEU A 446 16.56 20.66 7.90
N TYR A 447 17.40 20.89 6.90
CA TYR A 447 18.36 21.99 6.95
C TYR A 447 17.67 23.37 7.00
N LEU A 448 16.60 23.55 6.22
CA LEU A 448 15.87 24.83 6.18
C LEU A 448 15.22 25.17 7.52
N VAL A 449 14.78 24.17 8.29
CA VAL A 449 14.08 24.41 9.57
C VAL A 449 15.01 24.50 10.76
N ARG A 450 16.21 23.89 10.70
CA ARG A 450 17.15 23.73 11.82
C ARG A 450 17.36 25.02 12.62
N ASP A 451 17.90 26.06 11.97
CA ASP A 451 18.27 27.29 12.64
C ASP A 451 17.06 28.24 12.83
N ARG A 452 15.94 27.97 12.17
CA ARG A 452 14.75 28.82 12.21
C ARG A 452 13.82 28.51 13.36
N ILE A 453 13.76 27.25 13.80
CA ILE A 453 12.96 26.88 14.96
C ILE A 453 13.42 27.63 16.19
N ASP A 454 14.74 27.70 16.42
CA ASP A 454 15.33 28.40 17.56
C ASP A 454 15.13 29.94 17.49
N THR A 455 15.00 30.49 16.28
CA THR A 455 14.88 31.94 16.07
C THR A 455 13.46 32.46 16.01
N ILE A 456 12.56 31.75 15.35
CA ILE A 456 11.17 32.21 15.09
C ILE A 456 10.09 31.22 15.58
N GLY A 457 10.48 30.06 16.14
CA GLY A 457 9.57 29.03 16.67
C GLY A 457 8.99 28.10 15.61
N TYR A 458 8.27 27.07 16.07
CA TYR A 458 7.71 26.01 15.21
C TYR A 458 6.62 26.52 14.25
N GLY A 459 5.67 27.31 14.75
CA GLY A 459 4.53 27.79 13.97
C GLY A 459 4.91 28.65 12.75
N PRO A 460 5.68 29.75 12.91
CA PRO A 460 6.15 30.55 11.79
C PRO A 460 7.05 29.78 10.82
N THR A 461 7.91 28.87 11.33
CA THR A 461 8.78 28.04 10.50
C THR A 461 7.96 27.12 9.60
N THR A 462 6.94 26.44 10.15
CA THR A 462 6.04 25.58 9.35
C THR A 462 5.25 26.35 8.30
N ARG A 463 4.79 27.58 8.59
CA ARG A 463 4.15 28.45 7.59
C ARG A 463 5.08 28.79 6.43
N LEU A 464 6.34 29.04 6.71
CA LEU A 464 7.34 29.37 5.67
C LEU A 464 7.55 28.19 4.72
N ILE A 465 7.78 26.98 5.26
CA ILE A 465 8.03 25.79 4.43
C ILE A 465 6.77 25.22 3.78
N ALA A 466 5.57 25.63 4.20
CA ALA A 466 4.30 25.23 3.58
C ALA A 466 4.14 25.70 2.13
N SER A 467 4.92 26.73 1.71
CA SER A 467 4.96 27.17 0.31
C SER A 467 5.49 26.09 -0.65
N PHE A 468 6.42 25.24 -0.22
CA PHE A 468 7.02 24.22 -1.08
C PHE A 468 6.02 23.16 -1.59
N PRO A 469 5.20 22.47 -0.75
CA PRO A 469 4.22 21.52 -1.27
C PRO A 469 3.10 22.21 -2.05
N LEU A 470 2.77 23.48 -1.80
CA LEU A 470 1.84 24.22 -2.65
C LEU A 470 2.43 24.47 -4.03
N LEU A 471 3.74 24.79 -4.12
CA LEU A 471 4.45 24.87 -5.37
C LEU A 471 4.56 23.49 -6.07
N ALA A 472 4.58 22.39 -5.34
CA ALA A 472 4.58 21.03 -5.90
C ALA A 472 3.32 20.70 -6.70
N LEU A 473 2.22 21.43 -6.47
CA LEU A 473 0.98 21.27 -7.25
C LEU A 473 1.18 21.71 -8.72
N ILE A 474 2.09 22.64 -8.98
CA ILE A 474 2.35 23.14 -10.33
C ILE A 474 2.90 22.02 -11.23
N PRO A 475 4.06 21.38 -10.93
CA PRO A 475 4.54 20.28 -11.77
C PRO A 475 3.58 19.07 -11.80
N LEU A 476 2.81 18.83 -10.73
CA LEU A 476 1.77 17.78 -10.72
C LEU A 476 0.70 18.03 -11.81
N CYS A 477 0.32 19.27 -12.08
CA CYS A 477 -0.65 19.61 -13.11
C CYS A 477 -0.17 19.26 -14.53
N PHE A 478 1.14 19.29 -14.79
CA PHE A 478 1.72 18.98 -16.09
C PHE A 478 1.83 17.47 -16.37
N LEU A 479 1.60 16.61 -15.37
CA LEU A 479 1.59 15.16 -15.59
C LEU A 479 0.35 14.73 -16.39
N PRO A 480 0.43 13.66 -17.20
CA PRO A 480 -0.75 13.11 -17.84
C PRO A 480 -1.70 12.52 -16.79
N GLU A 481 -2.99 12.48 -17.09
CA GLU A 481 -3.95 11.70 -16.29
C GLU A 481 -3.77 10.23 -16.64
N THR A 482 -3.63 9.39 -15.64
CA THR A 482 -3.38 7.96 -15.83
C THR A 482 -4.57 7.08 -15.44
N SER A 483 -5.61 7.68 -14.83
CA SER A 483 -6.81 6.94 -14.42
C SER A 483 -7.52 6.31 -15.62
N GLY A 484 -7.78 5.01 -15.57
CA GLY A 484 -8.48 4.28 -16.62
C GLY A 484 -7.68 4.05 -17.91
N GLN A 485 -6.39 4.45 -17.97
CA GLN A 485 -5.54 4.23 -19.14
C GLN A 485 -4.73 2.93 -19.01
N SER A 486 -4.46 2.28 -20.17
CA SER A 486 -3.55 1.13 -20.19
C SER A 486 -2.10 1.59 -20.06
N LEU A 487 -1.24 0.74 -19.52
CA LEU A 487 0.18 1.08 -19.38
C LEU A 487 0.88 1.15 -20.73
N GLU A 488 0.40 0.37 -21.70
CA GLU A 488 0.85 0.34 -23.08
C GLU A 488 0.59 1.69 -23.76
N ALA A 489 -0.66 2.18 -23.66
CA ALA A 489 -1.04 3.47 -24.23
C ALA A 489 -0.33 4.66 -23.56
N LEU A 490 -0.04 4.55 -22.26
CA LEU A 490 0.67 5.61 -21.53
C LEU A 490 2.15 5.71 -21.87
N ASN A 491 2.79 4.57 -22.19
CA ASN A 491 4.24 4.49 -22.33
C ASN A 491 4.70 4.11 -23.75
N ASP A 492 3.78 4.10 -24.75
CA ASP A 492 4.04 3.67 -26.12
C ASP A 492 4.73 2.29 -26.18
N GLU A 493 4.29 1.36 -25.30
CA GLU A 493 4.81 0.00 -25.24
C GLU A 493 4.05 -0.88 -26.23
N GLU A 494 4.75 -1.58 -27.11
CA GLU A 494 4.21 -2.60 -28.01
C GLU A 494 3.95 -3.94 -27.29
N LEU A 495 3.40 -3.88 -26.09
CA LEU A 495 3.00 -5.05 -25.33
C LEU A 495 1.51 -5.33 -25.58
N PRO A 496 1.07 -6.59 -25.76
CA PRO A 496 -0.35 -6.90 -25.87
C PRO A 496 -1.09 -6.43 -24.62
N GLU A 497 -2.30 -5.91 -24.76
CA GLU A 497 -3.15 -5.50 -23.63
C GLU A 497 -3.45 -6.71 -22.74
N LEU A 498 -2.64 -6.92 -21.72
CA LEU A 498 -2.83 -7.95 -20.71
C LEU A 498 -3.99 -7.54 -19.79
N GLY A 499 -5.16 -8.03 -20.05
CA GLY A 499 -6.39 -7.70 -19.28
C GLY A 499 -7.66 -7.64 -20.14
N SER A 500 -7.54 -7.66 -21.48
CA SER A 500 -8.64 -8.07 -22.36
C SER A 500 -8.59 -9.60 -22.45
N THR A 501 -9.74 -10.24 -22.30
CA THR A 501 -9.98 -11.69 -22.36
C THR A 501 -9.60 -12.38 -23.70
N THR A 502 -8.67 -11.83 -24.47
CA THR A 502 -8.37 -12.25 -25.85
C THR A 502 -6.96 -12.82 -26.05
N VAL A 503 -6.10 -12.80 -25.04
CA VAL A 503 -4.87 -13.61 -25.07
C VAL A 503 -5.17 -14.86 -24.25
N GLU A 504 -5.39 -15.97 -24.89
CA GLU A 504 -5.58 -17.26 -24.25
C GLU A 504 -4.35 -17.56 -23.40
N ASP A 505 -4.53 -17.77 -22.10
CA ASP A 505 -3.47 -18.06 -21.14
C ASP A 505 -2.71 -19.37 -21.51
N GLU A 506 -3.29 -20.21 -22.35
CA GLU A 506 -2.71 -21.44 -22.92
C GLU A 506 -1.43 -21.16 -23.74
N ASP A 507 -1.37 -20.06 -24.49
CA ASP A 507 -0.19 -19.72 -25.32
C ASP A 507 1.02 -19.22 -24.49
N LEU A 508 0.81 -18.85 -23.24
CA LEU A 508 1.88 -18.36 -22.35
C LEU A 508 2.34 -19.39 -21.30
N GLY A 509 1.77 -20.61 -21.30
CA GLY A 509 2.09 -21.65 -20.31
C GLY A 509 1.74 -21.23 -18.87
N LEU A 510 0.80 -20.33 -18.71
CA LEU A 510 0.33 -19.81 -17.43
C LEU A 510 -1.06 -20.40 -17.17
N ASP A 511 -1.09 -21.69 -16.77
CA ASP A 511 -2.34 -22.34 -16.37
C ASP A 511 -3.04 -21.56 -15.25
N GLU A 512 -4.19 -20.94 -15.54
CA GLU A 512 -5.14 -20.61 -14.48
C GLU A 512 -5.66 -21.94 -13.90
N PRO A 513 -5.62 -22.12 -12.57
CA PRO A 513 -6.34 -23.24 -12.00
C PRO A 513 -7.82 -23.04 -12.36
N ALA A 514 -8.34 -23.89 -13.23
CA ALA A 514 -9.74 -23.90 -13.60
C ALA A 514 -10.60 -23.82 -12.32
N ILE A 515 -11.63 -22.97 -12.32
CA ILE A 515 -12.65 -23.01 -11.28
C ILE A 515 -13.25 -24.40 -11.38
N HIS A 516 -12.83 -25.31 -10.48
CA HIS A 516 -13.33 -26.68 -10.52
C HIS A 516 -14.86 -26.66 -10.33
N PRO A 517 -15.62 -27.25 -11.26
CA PRO A 517 -17.05 -27.45 -11.05
C PRO A 517 -17.24 -28.20 -9.74
N ILE A 518 -18.25 -27.82 -8.99
CA ILE A 518 -18.60 -28.46 -7.73
C ILE A 518 -18.97 -29.91 -8.06
N ASP A 519 -18.21 -30.88 -7.52
CA ASP A 519 -18.60 -32.30 -7.58
C ASP A 519 -19.91 -32.47 -6.78
N PRO A 520 -21.04 -32.79 -7.44
CA PRO A 520 -22.31 -32.88 -6.77
C PRO A 520 -22.38 -34.05 -5.76
N THR A 521 -21.37 -34.94 -5.76
CA THR A 521 -21.33 -36.11 -4.83
C THR A 521 -20.65 -35.76 -3.49
N ALA A 522 -20.01 -34.61 -3.33
CA ALA A 522 -19.37 -34.17 -2.07
C ALA A 522 -20.35 -33.47 -1.08
N LEU A 523 -21.67 -33.54 -1.34
CA LEU A 523 -22.72 -32.88 -0.54
C LEU A 523 -23.58 -33.86 0.26
N ASN A 524 -23.13 -35.09 0.51
CA ASN A 524 -23.79 -36.03 1.44
C ASN A 524 -23.06 -36.09 2.78
#